data_d580a621d3f97785359b275cf455dd5d
#
_entry.id   d580a621d3f97785359b275cf455dd5d
#
_cell.length_a   1.000
_cell.length_b   1.000
_cell.length_c   1.000
_cell.angle_alpha   90.00
_cell.angle_beta   90.00
_cell.angle_gamma   90.00
#
_symmetry.space_group_name_H-M   'P 1'
#
loop_
_entity.id
_entity.type
_entity.pdbx_description
1 polymer ?
#
loop_
_entity_poly.entity_id
_entity_poly.type
_entity_poly.pdbx_seq_one_letter_code
_entity_poly.pdbx_strand_id
1 'polypeptide(L)'
;MRRNRNIYTLLLLGAIGTFFGHGMWAIDAKETFVALFTGTFDNVFGVVVSTDTAADWVQAIGWFDIAITAVLTVMLIGNLQAKGALYEFAYSRVAMVIFAWAALWGFLTAASRVTAVGDFYPEVWDLVERAPNFMLPAALLYLAYQHRLDHSQGQLTAKDVLHKTSH
;
A
#
# COMPACT_ATOMS: atom_id res chain seq x y z
N MET A 1 14.69 -11.23 15.00
CA MET A 1 14.32 -11.39 13.57
C MET A 1 13.01 -12.15 13.31
N ARG A 2 12.73 -13.34 13.90
CA ARG A 2 11.47 -14.10 13.64
C ARG A 2 10.18 -13.31 13.94
N ARG A 3 10.13 -12.55 15.04
CA ARG A 3 8.92 -11.80 15.45
C ARG A 3 8.51 -10.73 14.42
N ASN A 4 9.46 -9.98 13.88
CA ASN A 4 9.16 -8.94 12.88
C ASN A 4 8.69 -9.53 11.55
N ARG A 5 9.19 -10.73 11.18
CA ARG A 5 8.76 -11.42 9.97
C ARG A 5 7.30 -11.85 10.02
N ASN A 6 6.83 -12.34 11.16
CA ASN A 6 5.42 -12.71 11.33
C ASN A 6 4.49 -11.49 11.24
N ILE A 7 4.89 -10.37 11.86
CA ILE A 7 4.14 -9.11 11.76
C ILE A 7 4.10 -8.66 10.30
N TYR A 8 5.22 -8.69 9.59
CA TYR A 8 5.30 -8.35 8.18
C TYR A 8 4.39 -9.23 7.31
N THR A 9 4.35 -10.55 7.58
CA THR A 9 3.41 -11.48 6.93
C THR A 9 1.95 -11.07 7.13
N LEU A 10 1.54 -10.77 8.37
CA LEU A 10 0.16 -10.38 8.69
C LEU A 10 -0.22 -9.06 8.02
N LEU A 11 0.69 -8.08 7.99
CA LEU A 11 0.45 -6.81 7.32
C LEU A 11 0.32 -6.98 5.81
N LEU A 12 1.16 -7.84 5.19
CA LEU A 12 1.04 -8.16 3.75
C LEU A 12 -0.30 -8.82 3.44
N LEU A 13 -0.75 -9.79 4.26
CA LEU A 13 -2.05 -10.43 4.07
C LEU A 13 -3.19 -9.42 4.17
N GLY A 14 -3.14 -8.52 5.15
CA GLY A 14 -4.13 -7.45 5.29
C GLY A 14 -4.14 -6.50 4.08
N ALA A 15 -2.97 -6.05 3.63
CA ALA A 15 -2.84 -5.18 2.46
C ALA A 15 -3.32 -5.88 1.17
N ILE A 16 -2.96 -7.15 0.95
CA ILE A 16 -3.43 -7.96 -0.18
C ILE A 16 -4.97 -8.01 -0.17
N GLY A 17 -5.58 -8.35 0.98
CA GLY A 17 -7.04 -8.42 1.08
C GLY A 17 -7.72 -7.08 0.77
N THR A 18 -7.16 -5.99 1.26
CA THR A 18 -7.67 -4.63 1.02
C THR A 18 -7.62 -4.26 -0.46
N PHE A 19 -6.44 -4.34 -1.11
CA PHE A 19 -6.27 -3.97 -2.51
C PHE A 19 -7.01 -4.92 -3.45
N PHE A 20 -7.05 -6.23 -3.15
CA PHE A 20 -7.83 -7.19 -3.92
C PHE A 20 -9.32 -6.87 -3.87
N GLY A 21 -9.89 -6.69 -2.67
CA GLY A 21 -11.31 -6.40 -2.51
C GLY A 21 -11.74 -5.10 -3.19
N HIS A 22 -10.95 -4.03 -3.02
CA HIS A 22 -11.20 -2.75 -3.69
C HIS A 22 -11.07 -2.88 -5.21
N GLY A 23 -10.02 -3.55 -5.69
CA GLY A 23 -9.78 -3.77 -7.11
C GLY A 23 -10.96 -4.48 -7.78
N MET A 24 -11.47 -5.55 -7.18
CA MET A 24 -12.61 -6.28 -7.73
C MET A 24 -13.87 -5.41 -7.82
N TRP A 25 -14.18 -4.65 -6.78
CA TRP A 25 -15.35 -3.76 -6.81
C TRP A 25 -15.18 -2.59 -7.78
N ALA A 26 -13.97 -2.10 -7.97
CA ALA A 26 -13.68 -1.04 -8.93
C ALA A 26 -13.73 -1.55 -10.38
N ILE A 27 -13.28 -2.78 -10.67
CA ILE A 27 -13.41 -3.41 -12.01
C ILE A 27 -14.88 -3.51 -12.41
N ASP A 28 -15.76 -3.86 -11.46
CA ASP A 28 -17.21 -3.91 -11.70
C ASP A 28 -17.85 -2.52 -11.81
N ALA A 29 -17.07 -1.43 -11.75
CA ALA A 29 -17.53 -0.03 -11.75
C ALA A 29 -18.72 0.21 -10.82
N LYS A 30 -18.62 -0.32 -9.59
CA LYS A 30 -19.69 -0.23 -8.59
C LYS A 30 -20.15 1.21 -8.41
N GLU A 31 -21.45 1.46 -8.45
CA GLU A 31 -22.06 2.80 -8.41
C GLU A 31 -21.49 3.70 -7.30
N THR A 32 -21.22 3.13 -6.12
CA THR A 32 -20.64 3.88 -5.02
C THR A 32 -19.22 4.39 -5.32
N PHE A 33 -18.41 3.66 -6.09
CA PHE A 33 -17.06 4.10 -6.48
C PHE A 33 -17.13 5.17 -7.55
N VAL A 34 -18.05 5.02 -8.52
CA VAL A 34 -18.31 6.03 -9.54
C VAL A 34 -18.77 7.35 -8.89
N ALA A 35 -19.70 7.27 -7.93
CA ALA A 35 -20.17 8.44 -7.20
C ALA A 35 -19.07 9.13 -6.39
N LEU A 36 -18.17 8.36 -5.75
CA LEU A 36 -17.01 8.93 -5.04
C LEU A 36 -16.05 9.63 -5.99
N PHE A 37 -15.82 9.07 -7.18
CA PHE A 37 -14.96 9.66 -8.19
C PHE A 37 -15.56 10.97 -8.70
N THR A 38 -16.81 10.96 -9.18
CA THR A 38 -17.49 12.14 -9.72
C THR A 38 -17.61 13.25 -8.67
N GLY A 39 -18.06 12.92 -7.45
CA GLY A 39 -18.21 13.88 -6.37
C GLY A 39 -16.88 14.50 -5.92
N THR A 40 -15.80 13.71 -5.85
CA THR A 40 -14.47 14.25 -5.52
C THR A 40 -14.00 15.22 -6.59
N PHE A 41 -14.15 14.89 -7.88
CA PHE A 41 -13.72 15.79 -8.97
C PHE A 41 -14.52 17.08 -8.99
N ASP A 42 -15.83 17.01 -8.77
CA ASP A 42 -16.69 18.20 -8.69
C ASP A 42 -16.33 19.08 -7.49
N ASN A 43 -16.29 18.50 -6.29
CA ASN A 43 -16.10 19.26 -5.06
C ASN A 43 -14.68 19.81 -4.86
N VAL A 44 -13.65 19.10 -5.34
CA VAL A 44 -12.24 19.50 -5.12
C VAL A 44 -11.71 20.33 -6.28
N PHE A 45 -12.08 19.98 -7.51
CA PHE A 45 -11.50 20.58 -8.71
C PHE A 45 -12.52 21.43 -9.52
N GLY A 46 -13.81 21.40 -9.17
CA GLY A 46 -14.87 22.05 -9.93
C GLY A 46 -15.09 21.45 -11.32
N VAL A 47 -14.73 20.16 -11.49
CA VAL A 47 -14.79 19.45 -12.77
C VAL A 47 -15.91 18.42 -12.75
N VAL A 48 -16.94 18.66 -13.56
CA VAL A 48 -18.04 17.71 -13.74
C VAL A 48 -17.60 16.60 -14.70
N VAL A 49 -17.46 15.39 -14.18
CA VAL A 49 -17.12 14.19 -14.94
C VAL A 49 -18.39 13.39 -15.23
N SER A 50 -18.58 12.95 -16.49
CA SER A 50 -19.72 12.09 -16.83
C SER A 50 -19.61 10.72 -16.14
N THR A 51 -20.74 10.10 -15.83
CA THR A 51 -20.81 8.77 -15.19
C THR A 51 -20.05 7.72 -15.99
N ASP A 52 -20.16 7.72 -17.32
CA ASP A 52 -19.45 6.75 -18.17
C ASP A 52 -17.94 6.93 -18.10
N THR A 53 -17.46 8.18 -18.22
CA THR A 53 -16.03 8.48 -18.07
C THR A 53 -15.52 8.10 -16.67
N ALA A 54 -16.29 8.38 -15.64
CA ALA A 54 -15.94 8.02 -14.27
C ALA A 54 -15.88 6.48 -14.10
N ALA A 55 -16.81 5.73 -14.71
CA ALA A 55 -16.80 4.27 -14.69
C ALA A 55 -15.54 3.71 -15.34
N ASP A 56 -15.11 4.24 -16.49
CA ASP A 56 -13.89 3.83 -17.19
C ASP A 56 -12.65 4.07 -16.30
N TRP A 57 -12.56 5.23 -15.65
CA TRP A 57 -11.46 5.52 -14.73
C TRP A 57 -11.46 4.64 -13.49
N VAL A 58 -12.62 4.41 -12.90
CA VAL A 58 -12.78 3.52 -11.73
C VAL A 58 -12.37 2.10 -12.10
N GLN A 59 -12.73 1.62 -13.29
CA GLN A 59 -12.33 0.31 -13.77
C GLN A 59 -10.80 0.21 -13.99
N ALA A 60 -10.19 1.23 -14.58
CA ALA A 60 -8.72 1.29 -14.74
C ALA A 60 -8.00 1.27 -13.39
N ILE A 61 -8.53 1.99 -12.39
CA ILE A 61 -8.07 1.98 -10.99
C ILE A 61 -8.18 0.56 -10.42
N GLY A 62 -9.27 -0.15 -10.66
CA GLY A 62 -9.46 -1.52 -10.22
C GLY A 62 -8.38 -2.48 -10.73
N TRP A 63 -8.04 -2.39 -12.01
CA TRP A 63 -6.95 -3.17 -12.58
C TRP A 63 -5.59 -2.82 -11.98
N PHE A 64 -5.36 -1.56 -11.66
CA PHE A 64 -4.16 -1.12 -10.98
C PHE A 64 -4.06 -1.71 -9.56
N ASP A 65 -5.14 -1.73 -8.79
CA ASP A 65 -5.19 -2.34 -7.46
C ASP A 65 -4.93 -3.86 -7.53
N ILE A 66 -5.43 -4.55 -8.56
CA ILE A 66 -5.11 -5.97 -8.79
C ILE A 66 -3.62 -6.16 -9.11
N ALA A 67 -3.01 -5.27 -9.89
CA ALA A 67 -1.57 -5.32 -10.15
C ALA A 67 -0.74 -5.12 -8.87
N ILE A 68 -1.12 -4.17 -8.00
CA ILE A 68 -0.51 -4.00 -6.67
C ILE A 68 -0.67 -5.28 -5.84
N THR A 69 -1.87 -5.87 -5.83
CA THR A 69 -2.14 -7.14 -5.12
C THR A 69 -1.21 -8.26 -5.57
N ALA A 70 -0.97 -8.40 -6.87
CA ALA A 70 -0.05 -9.40 -7.42
C ALA A 70 1.38 -9.18 -6.91
N VAL A 71 1.87 -7.93 -6.90
CA VAL A 71 3.20 -7.59 -6.40
C VAL A 71 3.32 -7.86 -4.90
N LEU A 72 2.33 -7.47 -4.10
CA LEU A 72 2.29 -7.75 -2.66
C LEU A 72 2.29 -9.27 -2.39
N THR A 73 1.62 -10.06 -3.23
CA THR A 73 1.62 -11.52 -3.14
C THR A 73 3.01 -12.10 -3.41
N VAL A 74 3.74 -11.60 -4.40
CA VAL A 74 5.14 -11.98 -4.64
C VAL A 74 6.02 -11.65 -3.43
N MET A 75 5.84 -10.48 -2.82
CA MET A 75 6.56 -10.09 -1.60
C MET A 75 6.21 -11.01 -0.42
N LEU A 76 4.95 -11.42 -0.28
CA LEU A 76 4.51 -12.38 0.74
C LEU A 76 5.22 -13.73 0.56
N ILE A 77 5.24 -14.26 -0.65
CA ILE A 77 5.95 -15.51 -0.97
C ILE A 77 7.43 -15.39 -0.61
N GLY A 78 8.07 -14.29 -1.00
CA GLY A 78 9.47 -14.02 -0.67
C GLY A 78 9.71 -13.98 0.85
N ASN A 79 8.86 -13.28 1.59
CA ASN A 79 8.96 -13.21 3.04
C ASN A 79 8.78 -14.59 3.71
N LEU A 80 7.90 -15.43 3.19
CA LEU A 80 7.69 -16.80 3.70
C LEU A 80 8.90 -17.69 3.44
N GLN A 81 9.58 -17.55 2.31
CA GLN A 81 10.81 -18.31 1.98
C GLN A 81 11.98 -17.95 2.89
N ALA A 82 12.01 -16.75 3.47
CA ALA A 82 13.02 -16.24 4.39
C ALA A 82 14.46 -16.15 3.81
N LYS A 83 14.64 -16.33 2.51
CA LYS A 83 15.91 -16.25 1.79
C LYS A 83 15.68 -16.20 0.27
N GLY A 84 16.74 -15.83 -0.46
CA GLY A 84 16.73 -15.79 -1.93
C GLY A 84 16.20 -14.47 -2.49
N ALA A 85 16.15 -14.38 -3.82
CA ALA A 85 15.88 -13.14 -4.54
C ALA A 85 14.51 -12.51 -4.20
N LEU A 86 13.48 -13.31 -4.00
CA LEU A 86 12.15 -12.80 -3.64
C LEU A 86 12.11 -12.22 -2.20
N TYR A 87 12.88 -12.82 -1.28
CA TYR A 87 13.03 -12.27 0.06
C TYR A 87 13.75 -10.91 0.02
N GLU A 88 14.86 -10.82 -0.70
CA GLU A 88 15.60 -9.56 -0.89
C GLU A 88 14.72 -8.50 -1.58
N PHE A 89 13.90 -8.90 -2.54
CA PHE A 89 12.95 -8.02 -3.18
C PHE A 89 11.92 -7.45 -2.19
N ALA A 90 11.35 -8.28 -1.30
CA ALA A 90 10.36 -7.87 -0.32
C ALA A 90 10.85 -6.77 0.65
N TYR A 91 12.18 -6.64 0.83
CA TYR A 91 12.81 -5.62 1.67
C TYR A 91 13.68 -4.62 0.88
N SER A 92 13.55 -4.61 -0.45
CA SER A 92 14.30 -3.74 -1.34
C SER A 92 13.83 -2.28 -1.28
N ARG A 93 14.62 -1.38 -1.88
CA ARG A 93 14.17 0.01 -2.11
C ARG A 93 12.94 0.08 -3.02
N VAL A 94 12.85 -0.83 -3.98
CA VAL A 94 11.68 -0.91 -4.88
C VAL A 94 10.42 -1.26 -4.08
N ALA A 95 10.49 -2.26 -3.19
CA ALA A 95 9.38 -2.60 -2.29
C ALA A 95 8.95 -1.39 -1.43
N MET A 96 9.92 -0.63 -0.89
CA MET A 96 9.62 0.57 -0.11
C MET A 96 8.90 1.65 -0.94
N VAL A 97 9.28 1.86 -2.20
CA VAL A 97 8.58 2.78 -3.12
C VAL A 97 7.15 2.30 -3.38
N ILE A 98 6.95 1.00 -3.58
CA ILE A 98 5.63 0.40 -3.77
C ILE A 98 4.76 0.60 -2.52
N PHE A 99 5.30 0.36 -1.32
CA PHE A 99 4.56 0.59 -0.07
C PHE A 99 4.24 2.07 0.17
N ALA A 100 5.17 2.98 -0.13
CA ALA A 100 4.93 4.41 -0.04
C ALA A 100 3.81 4.86 -0.99
N TRP A 101 3.85 4.36 -2.23
CA TRP A 101 2.79 4.60 -3.19
C TRP A 101 1.45 4.00 -2.74
N ALA A 102 1.43 2.74 -2.30
CA ALA A 102 0.23 2.09 -1.81
C ALA A 102 -0.38 2.81 -0.59
N ALA A 103 0.46 3.35 0.32
CA ALA A 103 0.00 4.15 1.44
C ALA A 103 -0.64 5.48 0.98
N LEU A 104 0.02 6.20 0.06
CA LEU A 104 -0.52 7.43 -0.51
C LEU A 104 -1.85 7.15 -1.24
N TRP A 105 -1.87 6.12 -2.08
CA TRP A 105 -3.05 5.73 -2.84
C TRP A 105 -4.21 5.32 -1.93
N GLY A 106 -3.94 4.47 -0.93
CA GLY A 106 -4.93 4.08 0.08
C GLY A 106 -5.48 5.27 0.87
N PHE A 107 -4.63 6.28 1.15
CA PHE A 107 -5.10 7.54 1.76
C PHE A 107 -6.00 8.33 0.82
N LEU A 108 -5.64 8.50 -0.44
CA LEU A 108 -6.44 9.24 -1.42
C LEU A 108 -7.82 8.60 -1.63
N THR A 109 -7.87 7.27 -1.73
CA THR A 109 -9.14 6.53 -1.86
C THR A 109 -9.99 6.59 -0.58
N ALA A 110 -9.36 6.62 0.60
CA ALA A 110 -10.07 6.84 1.85
C ALA A 110 -10.59 8.30 1.95
N ALA A 111 -9.77 9.28 1.58
CA ALA A 111 -10.13 10.70 1.59
C ALA A 111 -11.28 11.03 0.62
N SER A 112 -11.44 10.26 -0.47
CA SER A 112 -12.57 10.46 -1.40
C SER A 112 -13.94 10.31 -0.75
N ARG A 113 -14.02 9.60 0.39
CA ARG A 113 -15.27 9.50 1.17
C ARG A 113 -15.75 10.85 1.69
N VAL A 114 -14.81 11.69 2.13
CA VAL A 114 -15.09 13.04 2.62
C VAL A 114 -15.21 14.04 1.46
N THR A 115 -14.27 13.97 0.53
CA THR A 115 -14.22 14.95 -0.57
C THR A 115 -15.37 14.84 -1.57
N ALA A 116 -15.92 13.62 -1.77
CA ALA A 116 -17.03 13.39 -2.67
C ALA A 116 -18.35 14.00 -2.19
N VAL A 117 -18.54 14.12 -0.88
CA VAL A 117 -19.76 14.69 -0.30
C VAL A 117 -19.63 16.19 -0.10
N GLY A 118 -18.41 16.72 0.04
CA GLY A 118 -18.14 18.13 0.27
C GLY A 118 -18.43 18.60 1.71
N ASP A 119 -18.88 17.70 2.58
CA ASP A 119 -19.07 17.95 4.01
C ASP A 119 -18.09 17.07 4.81
N PHE A 120 -17.36 17.65 5.74
CA PHE A 120 -16.38 16.93 6.52
C PHE A 120 -17.03 16.06 7.61
N TYR A 121 -18.15 16.46 8.14
CA TYR A 121 -18.84 15.76 9.21
C TYR A 121 -20.27 15.38 8.78
N PRO A 122 -20.73 14.12 8.90
CA PRO A 122 -20.13 13.00 9.65
C PRO A 122 -19.15 12.11 8.84
N GLU A 123 -18.86 12.40 7.58
CA GLU A 123 -18.12 11.55 6.63
C GLU A 123 -16.67 11.29 7.05
N VAL A 124 -16.14 12.06 8.00
CA VAL A 124 -14.82 11.79 8.62
C VAL A 124 -14.73 10.39 9.21
N TRP A 125 -15.83 9.82 9.69
CA TRP A 125 -15.85 8.46 10.24
C TRP A 125 -15.62 7.40 9.17
N ASP A 126 -16.06 7.64 7.94
CA ASP A 126 -15.78 6.78 6.79
C ASP A 126 -14.29 6.79 6.44
N LEU A 127 -13.62 7.95 6.56
CA LEU A 127 -12.18 8.05 6.42
C LEU A 127 -11.46 7.24 7.51
N VAL A 128 -11.91 7.35 8.77
CA VAL A 128 -11.33 6.61 9.91
C VAL A 128 -11.50 5.11 9.75
N GLU A 129 -12.68 4.64 9.33
CA GLU A 129 -12.95 3.23 9.04
C GLU A 129 -12.01 2.68 7.97
N ARG A 130 -11.62 3.52 6.99
CA ARG A 130 -10.70 3.17 5.90
C ARG A 130 -9.22 3.36 6.24
N ALA A 131 -8.88 3.74 7.48
CA ALA A 131 -7.49 3.89 7.89
C ALA A 131 -6.60 2.67 7.57
N PRO A 132 -7.04 1.42 7.66
CA PRO A 132 -6.25 0.25 7.26
C PRO A 132 -5.75 0.32 5.81
N ASN A 133 -6.47 0.98 4.89
CA ASN A 133 -6.09 1.07 3.47
C ASN A 133 -4.71 1.72 3.28
N PHE A 134 -4.35 2.69 4.12
CA PHE A 134 -3.07 3.38 4.06
C PHE A 134 -2.14 3.05 5.22
N MET A 135 -2.67 2.69 6.39
CA MET A 135 -1.85 2.35 7.56
C MET A 135 -1.11 1.02 7.40
N LEU A 136 -1.73 0.01 6.75
CA LEU A 136 -1.07 -1.27 6.48
C LEU A 136 0.15 -1.11 5.57
N PRO A 137 0.05 -0.46 4.38
CA PRO A 137 1.23 -0.19 3.56
C PRO A 137 2.27 0.71 4.26
N ALA A 138 1.85 1.70 5.05
CA ALA A 138 2.77 2.54 5.81
C ALA A 138 3.56 1.73 6.87
N ALA A 139 2.90 0.80 7.55
CA ALA A 139 3.56 -0.10 8.50
C ALA A 139 4.54 -1.06 7.80
N LEU A 140 4.18 -1.56 6.60
CA LEU A 140 5.08 -2.36 5.76
C LEU A 140 6.31 -1.57 5.33
N LEU A 141 6.13 -0.32 4.90
CA LEU A 141 7.21 0.60 4.57
C LEU A 141 8.18 0.77 5.76
N TYR A 142 7.63 1.04 6.95
CA TYR A 142 8.42 1.20 8.15
C TYR A 142 9.23 -0.06 8.49
N LEU A 143 8.62 -1.25 8.45
CA LEU A 143 9.32 -2.50 8.73
C LEU A 143 10.39 -2.83 7.69
N ALA A 144 10.14 -2.57 6.40
CA ALA A 144 11.14 -2.75 5.34
C ALA A 144 12.33 -1.79 5.54
N TYR A 145 12.06 -0.55 5.93
CA TYR A 145 13.10 0.43 6.26
C TYR A 145 13.94 -0.02 7.46
N GLN A 146 13.33 -0.44 8.56
CA GLN A 146 14.02 -0.95 9.74
C GLN A 146 14.90 -2.17 9.40
N HIS A 147 14.38 -3.11 8.64
CA HIS A 147 15.15 -4.28 8.20
C HIS A 147 16.43 -3.88 7.46
N ARG A 148 16.36 -2.86 6.61
CA ARG A 148 17.54 -2.35 5.86
C ARG A 148 18.55 -1.67 6.77
N LEU A 149 18.11 -0.90 7.76
CA LEU A 149 19.00 -0.28 8.73
C LEU A 149 19.77 -1.34 9.53
N ASP A 150 19.07 -2.34 10.05
CA ASP A 150 19.69 -3.44 10.81
C ASP A 150 20.74 -4.18 9.97
N HIS A 151 20.42 -4.42 8.68
CA HIS A 151 21.35 -5.11 7.77
C HIS A 151 22.59 -4.28 7.47
N SER A 152 22.45 -2.97 7.28
CA SER A 152 23.58 -2.07 7.02
C SER A 152 24.51 -1.93 8.23
N GLN A 153 23.96 -1.83 9.43
CA GLN A 153 24.74 -1.75 10.67
C GLN A 153 25.49 -3.06 10.94
N GLY A 154 24.87 -4.22 10.71
CA GLY A 154 25.52 -5.52 10.84
C GLY A 154 26.72 -5.67 9.90
N GLN A 155 26.66 -5.15 8.67
CA GLN A 155 27.77 -5.18 7.72
C GLN A 155 28.93 -4.29 8.15
N LEU A 156 28.68 -3.11 8.72
CA LEU A 156 29.71 -2.20 9.22
C LEU A 156 30.47 -2.84 10.38
N THR A 157 29.77 -3.39 11.36
CA THR A 157 30.36 -4.07 12.52
C THR A 157 31.23 -5.25 12.10
N ALA A 158 30.79 -6.06 11.11
CA ALA A 158 31.58 -7.19 10.59
C ALA A 158 32.88 -6.73 9.91
N LYS A 159 32.85 -5.63 9.14
CA LYS A 159 34.05 -5.04 8.51
C LYS A 159 35.05 -4.54 9.54
N ASP A 160 34.57 -3.87 10.59
CA ASP A 160 35.44 -3.33 11.66
C ASP A 160 36.14 -4.44 12.45
N VAL A 161 35.45 -5.58 12.68
CA VAL A 161 36.06 -6.76 13.33
C VAL A 161 37.15 -7.36 12.44
N LEU A 162 36.89 -7.55 11.15
CA LEU A 162 37.89 -8.09 10.22
C LEU A 162 39.15 -7.22 10.10
N HIS A 163 38.99 -5.90 10.14
CA HIS A 163 40.11 -4.98 10.08
C HIS A 163 40.99 -5.02 11.33
N LYS A 164 40.42 -5.26 12.51
CA LYS A 164 41.12 -5.38 13.79
C LYS A 164 41.86 -6.71 13.96
N THR A 165 41.46 -7.76 13.26
CA THR A 165 42.09 -9.10 13.33
C THR A 165 43.20 -9.30 12.32
N SER A 166 43.38 -8.35 11.40
CA SER A 166 44.44 -8.38 10.36
C SER A 166 45.72 -7.63 10.75
N HIS A 167 45.82 -7.10 11.95
CA HIS A 167 47.00 -6.48 12.60
C HIS A 167 47.43 -7.28 13.83
#